data_54ebbfba79b90148c056304825b3e6f8
#
_entry.id   54ebbfba79b90148c056304825b3e6f8
#
_cell.length_a   1.000
_cell.length_b   1.000
_cell.length_c   1.000
_cell.angle_alpha   90.00
_cell.angle_beta   90.00
_cell.angle_gamma   90.00
#
_symmetry.space_group_name_H-M   'P 1'
#
loop_
_entity.id
_entity.type
_entity.pdbx_description
1 polymer ?
#
loop_
_entity_poly.entity_id
_entity_poly.type
_entity_poly.pdbx_seq_one_letter_code
_entity_poly.pdbx_strand_id
1 'polypeptide(L)'
;MGKGLVTAGWQVRGTTRDPGNAEDILGARLEAVVADPDRAASILDQVGDVTLVFWLLGSALGEPEVIAAIHGPRLEGLMQKLVDTPVRGFVYEAAGRVQRRHLERGAEIVREAAERWRIPVQVVTEDPGDWEAWTEAMLTATERLIGGARRGAAG
;
A
#
# COMPACT_ATOMS: atom_id res chain seq x y z
N MET A 1 5.30 11.03 3.37
CA MET A 1 5.51 9.65 3.84
C MET A 1 6.73 9.00 3.17
N GLY A 2 6.79 8.89 1.85
CA GLY A 2 7.95 8.30 1.15
C GLY A 2 9.29 8.93 1.51
N LYS A 3 9.37 10.26 1.58
CA LYS A 3 10.55 10.98 2.03
C LYS A 3 10.95 10.64 3.47
N GLY A 4 9.97 10.46 4.36
CA GLY A 4 10.20 10.05 5.75
C GLY A 4 10.80 8.65 5.84
N LEU A 5 10.34 7.73 5.02
CA LEU A 5 10.91 6.39 4.93
C LEU A 5 12.34 6.41 4.40
N VAL A 6 12.62 7.18 3.36
CA VAL A 6 13.99 7.33 2.83
C VAL A 6 14.92 7.91 3.89
N THR A 7 14.47 8.92 4.63
CA THR A 7 15.26 9.53 5.73
C THR A 7 15.54 8.50 6.83
N ALA A 8 14.62 7.57 7.07
CA ALA A 8 14.80 6.46 8.03
C ALA A 8 15.65 5.30 7.49
N GLY A 9 16.20 5.42 6.29
CA GLY A 9 17.11 4.42 5.69
C GLY A 9 16.44 3.40 4.79
N TRP A 10 15.15 3.57 4.46
CA TRP A 10 14.43 2.67 3.56
C TRP A 10 14.68 3.02 2.09
N GLN A 11 14.81 1.98 1.27
CA GLN A 11 14.69 2.13 -0.18
C GLN A 11 13.21 2.09 -0.54
N VAL A 12 12.71 3.13 -1.19
CA VAL A 12 11.28 3.30 -1.47
C VAL A 12 11.05 3.36 -2.98
N ARG A 13 10.14 2.53 -3.45
CA ARG A 13 9.69 2.51 -4.85
C ARG A 13 8.28 3.11 -4.91
N GLY A 14 8.14 4.20 -5.65
CA GLY A 14 6.85 4.81 -5.94
C GLY A 14 6.32 4.34 -7.29
N THR A 15 5.03 4.05 -7.37
CA THR A 15 4.39 3.62 -8.61
C THR A 15 3.48 4.70 -9.17
N THR A 16 3.37 4.75 -10.49
CA THR A 16 2.41 5.58 -11.21
C THR A 16 1.89 4.83 -12.42
N ARG A 17 0.63 5.08 -12.79
CA ARG A 17 0.05 4.59 -14.05
C ARG A 17 0.54 5.39 -15.25
N ASP A 18 0.86 6.66 -15.03
CA ASP A 18 1.27 7.60 -16.06
C ASP A 18 2.78 7.81 -16.01
N PRO A 19 3.53 7.41 -17.06
CA PRO A 19 4.97 7.67 -17.14
C PRO A 19 5.34 9.15 -16.99
N GLY A 20 4.44 10.08 -17.36
CA GLY A 20 4.63 11.51 -17.19
C GLY A 20 4.78 11.96 -15.73
N ASN A 21 4.27 11.18 -14.77
CA ASN A 21 4.38 11.49 -13.35
C ASN A 21 5.64 10.89 -12.69
N ALA A 22 6.46 10.16 -13.44
CA ALA A 22 7.68 9.52 -12.90
C ALA A 22 8.69 10.53 -12.37
N GLU A 23 8.78 11.71 -12.99
CA GLU A 23 9.69 12.79 -12.55
C GLU A 23 9.35 13.29 -11.13
N ASP A 24 8.07 13.40 -10.79
CA ASP A 24 7.62 13.80 -9.45
C ASP A 24 8.06 12.80 -8.39
N ILE A 25 7.99 11.51 -8.72
CA ILE A 25 8.45 10.42 -7.84
C ILE A 25 9.97 10.49 -7.67
N LEU A 26 10.72 10.65 -8.76
CA LEU A 26 12.18 10.80 -8.73
C LEU A 26 12.60 12.05 -7.97
N GLY A 27 11.87 13.15 -8.11
CA GLY A 27 12.10 14.39 -7.36
C GLY A 27 11.97 14.23 -5.85
N ALA A 28 11.22 13.23 -5.38
CA ALA A 28 11.11 12.86 -3.98
C ALA A 28 12.20 11.87 -3.51
N ARG A 29 13.19 11.57 -4.34
CA ARG A 29 14.27 10.58 -4.12
C ARG A 29 13.76 9.15 -3.98
N LEU A 30 12.66 8.84 -4.65
CA LEU A 30 12.07 7.51 -4.72
C LEU A 30 12.43 6.87 -6.05
N GLU A 31 12.56 5.56 -6.07
CA GLU A 31 12.60 4.83 -7.33
C GLU A 31 11.22 4.89 -7.98
N ALA A 32 11.15 5.29 -9.25
CA ALA A 32 9.88 5.41 -9.97
C ALA A 32 9.68 4.23 -10.91
N VAL A 33 8.51 3.59 -10.83
CA VAL A 33 8.10 2.51 -11.74
C VAL A 33 6.68 2.74 -12.24
N VAL A 34 6.41 2.27 -13.44
CA VAL A 34 5.06 2.32 -14.02
C VAL A 34 4.34 1.03 -13.65
N ALA A 35 3.24 1.16 -12.93
CA ALA A 35 2.38 0.05 -12.55
C ALA A 35 0.93 0.53 -12.38
N ASP A 36 -0.01 -0.34 -12.68
CA ASP A 36 -1.43 -0.04 -12.64
C ASP A 36 -2.13 -0.89 -11.58
N PRO A 37 -2.74 -0.27 -10.55
CA PRO A 37 -3.48 -1.00 -9.51
C PRO A 37 -4.64 -1.84 -10.04
N ASP A 38 -5.21 -1.49 -11.19
CA ASP A 38 -6.27 -2.27 -11.85
C ASP A 38 -5.72 -3.53 -12.57
N ARG A 39 -4.39 -3.65 -12.64
CA ARG A 39 -3.70 -4.78 -13.27
C ARG A 39 -2.72 -5.39 -12.28
N ALA A 40 -3.18 -6.40 -11.53
CA ALA A 40 -2.39 -7.03 -10.47
C ALA A 40 -1.00 -7.52 -10.95
N ALA A 41 -0.90 -8.04 -12.17
CA ALA A 41 0.36 -8.49 -12.73
C ALA A 41 1.41 -7.38 -12.78
N SER A 42 1.03 -6.13 -13.10
CA SER A 42 1.95 -5.00 -13.14
C SER A 42 2.51 -4.65 -11.77
N ILE A 43 1.73 -4.85 -10.70
CA ILE A 43 2.18 -4.67 -9.33
C ILE A 43 3.09 -5.83 -8.91
N LEU A 44 2.72 -7.07 -9.21
CA LEU A 44 3.49 -8.26 -8.83
C LEU A 44 4.88 -8.27 -9.48
N ASP A 45 5.02 -7.72 -10.68
CA ASP A 45 6.31 -7.57 -11.35
C ASP A 45 7.29 -6.68 -10.56
N GLN A 46 6.78 -5.85 -9.63
CA GLN A 46 7.57 -4.88 -8.87
C GLN A 46 7.87 -5.29 -7.43
N VAL A 47 7.34 -6.42 -6.94
CA VAL A 47 7.44 -6.78 -5.52
C VAL A 47 8.43 -7.90 -5.20
N GLY A 48 9.21 -8.39 -6.17
CA GLY A 48 10.15 -9.49 -5.98
C GLY A 48 11.26 -9.22 -4.96
N ASP A 49 11.54 -7.96 -4.68
CA ASP A 49 12.54 -7.49 -3.70
C ASP A 49 11.92 -6.55 -2.64
N VAL A 50 10.60 -6.56 -2.48
CA VAL A 50 9.86 -5.63 -1.62
C VAL A 50 9.43 -6.30 -0.33
N THR A 51 9.65 -5.64 0.80
CA THR A 51 9.24 -6.12 2.13
C THR A 51 7.84 -5.66 2.51
N LEU A 52 7.51 -4.40 2.23
CA LEU A 52 6.22 -3.78 2.57
C LEU A 52 5.57 -3.18 1.35
N VAL A 53 4.26 -3.33 1.24
CA VAL A 53 3.44 -2.69 0.22
C VAL A 53 2.50 -1.69 0.88
N PHE A 54 2.44 -0.48 0.33
CA PHE A 54 1.52 0.57 0.74
C PHE A 54 0.49 0.80 -0.36
N TRP A 55 -0.79 0.58 -0.03
CA TRP A 55 -1.91 0.80 -0.94
C TRP A 55 -2.56 2.15 -0.64
N LEU A 56 -2.00 3.20 -1.25
CA LEU A 56 -2.32 4.60 -0.97
C LEU A 56 -3.30 5.15 -2.03
N LEU A 57 -4.44 4.52 -2.15
CA LEU A 57 -5.44 4.80 -3.19
C LEU A 57 -6.75 5.37 -2.63
N GLY A 58 -6.72 5.87 -1.39
CA GLY A 58 -7.90 6.45 -0.74
C GLY A 58 -8.44 7.71 -1.41
N SER A 59 -7.64 8.38 -2.23
CA SER A 59 -8.06 9.55 -3.02
C SER A 59 -7.85 9.35 -4.52
N ALA A 60 -7.78 8.11 -5.00
CA ALA A 60 -7.61 7.79 -6.41
C ALA A 60 -8.76 8.36 -7.25
N LEU A 61 -8.41 8.85 -8.45
CA LEU A 61 -9.34 9.37 -9.45
C LEU A 61 -9.45 8.37 -10.60
N GLY A 62 -10.64 8.25 -11.16
CA GLY A 62 -10.88 7.38 -12.31
C GLY A 62 -12.35 7.02 -12.45
N GLU A 63 -12.65 6.12 -13.37
CA GLU A 63 -13.99 5.62 -13.59
C GLU A 63 -14.52 4.91 -12.33
N PRO A 64 -15.82 5.04 -12.00
CA PRO A 64 -16.38 4.43 -10.80
C PRO A 64 -16.13 2.93 -10.68
N GLU A 65 -16.20 2.21 -11.79
CA GLU A 65 -15.95 0.76 -11.83
C GLU A 65 -14.50 0.40 -11.48
N VAL A 66 -13.55 1.22 -11.93
CA VAL A 66 -12.12 1.02 -11.63
C VAL A 66 -11.86 1.30 -10.14
N ILE A 67 -12.42 2.38 -9.61
CA ILE A 67 -12.30 2.71 -8.18
C ILE A 67 -12.89 1.60 -7.32
N ALA A 68 -14.07 1.11 -7.64
CA ALA A 68 -14.68 -0.02 -6.93
C ALA A 68 -13.80 -1.29 -7.02
N ALA A 69 -13.19 -1.55 -8.16
CA ALA A 69 -12.34 -2.73 -8.37
C ALA A 69 -11.05 -2.68 -7.57
N ILE A 70 -10.35 -1.54 -7.54
CA ILE A 70 -9.06 -1.41 -6.81
C ILE A 70 -9.22 -1.42 -5.29
N HIS A 71 -10.41 -1.18 -4.77
CA HIS A 71 -10.78 -1.34 -3.36
C HIS A 71 -11.62 -2.61 -3.10
N GLY A 72 -11.79 -3.44 -4.11
CA GLY A 72 -12.60 -4.66 -4.07
C GLY A 72 -11.88 -5.85 -4.70
N PRO A 73 -12.40 -6.40 -5.84
CA PRO A 73 -11.87 -7.65 -6.42
C PRO A 73 -10.38 -7.61 -6.78
N ARG A 74 -9.86 -6.47 -7.24
CA ARG A 74 -8.44 -6.32 -7.58
C ARG A 74 -7.56 -6.39 -6.35
N LEU A 75 -7.97 -5.75 -5.27
CA LEU A 75 -7.27 -5.78 -3.99
C LEU A 75 -7.28 -7.20 -3.41
N GLU A 76 -8.41 -7.87 -3.42
CA GLU A 76 -8.54 -9.24 -2.94
C GLU A 76 -7.62 -10.20 -3.71
N GLY A 77 -7.64 -10.13 -5.04
CA GLY A 77 -6.77 -10.93 -5.90
C GLY A 77 -5.29 -10.65 -5.67
N LEU A 78 -4.91 -9.38 -5.48
CA LEU A 78 -3.55 -9.00 -5.16
C LEU A 78 -3.10 -9.60 -3.82
N MET A 79 -3.90 -9.47 -2.76
CA MET A 79 -3.58 -10.02 -1.44
C MET A 79 -3.34 -11.52 -1.51
N GLN A 80 -4.15 -12.26 -2.25
CA GLN A 80 -3.98 -13.69 -2.46
C GLN A 80 -2.64 -14.01 -3.13
N LYS A 81 -2.25 -13.25 -4.13
CA LYS A 81 -1.00 -13.48 -4.89
C LYS A 81 0.25 -13.04 -4.13
N LEU A 82 0.14 -12.09 -3.21
CA LEU A 82 1.27 -11.66 -2.38
C LEU A 82 1.79 -12.75 -1.45
N VAL A 83 1.02 -13.79 -1.18
CA VAL A 83 1.43 -14.94 -0.36
C VAL A 83 2.72 -15.59 -0.88
N ASP A 84 2.88 -15.68 -2.19
CA ASP A 84 4.03 -16.32 -2.85
C ASP A 84 5.19 -15.34 -3.14
N THR A 85 5.16 -14.16 -2.53
CA THR A 85 6.17 -13.11 -2.71
C THR A 85 6.97 -12.88 -1.41
N PRO A 86 8.11 -12.15 -1.46
CA PRO A 86 8.84 -11.75 -0.25
C PRO A 86 8.11 -10.74 0.64
N VAL A 87 6.98 -10.19 0.22
CA VAL A 87 6.23 -9.19 0.99
C VAL A 87 5.84 -9.75 2.35
N ARG A 88 6.17 -8.99 3.40
CA ARG A 88 5.95 -9.36 4.81
C ARG A 88 4.99 -8.43 5.53
N GLY A 89 4.43 -7.48 4.84
CA GLY A 89 3.43 -6.57 5.42
C GLY A 89 2.77 -5.69 4.37
N PHE A 90 1.55 -5.27 4.70
CA PHE A 90 0.71 -4.47 3.82
C PHE A 90 0.05 -3.34 4.62
N VAL A 91 0.13 -2.12 4.09
CA VAL A 91 -0.54 -0.94 4.66
C VAL A 91 -1.64 -0.50 3.70
N TYR A 92 -2.87 -0.41 4.20
CA TYR A 92 -4.03 0.03 3.44
C TYR A 92 -4.50 1.40 3.93
N GLU A 93 -4.58 2.37 3.02
CA GLU A 93 -5.15 3.68 3.27
C GLU A 93 -6.68 3.62 3.17
N ALA A 94 -7.35 3.72 4.32
CA ALA A 94 -8.81 3.65 4.43
C ALA A 94 -9.45 5.03 4.65
N ALA A 95 -8.82 6.08 4.15
CA ALA A 95 -9.33 7.44 4.19
C ALA A 95 -8.96 8.18 2.90
N GLY A 96 -9.68 9.24 2.59
CA GLY A 96 -9.47 10.05 1.40
C GLY A 96 -10.77 10.44 0.72
N ARG A 97 -10.69 10.78 -0.56
CA ARG A 97 -11.83 11.26 -1.36
C ARG A 97 -12.69 10.15 -1.95
N VAL A 98 -12.20 8.92 -1.99
CA VAL A 98 -12.97 7.75 -2.43
C VAL A 98 -14.17 7.57 -1.51
N GLN A 99 -15.30 7.14 -2.06
CA GLN A 99 -16.51 6.92 -1.27
C GLN A 99 -16.24 5.94 -0.11
N ARG A 100 -16.73 6.30 1.06
CA ARG A 100 -16.48 5.57 2.31
C ARG A 100 -16.81 4.08 2.20
N ARG A 101 -17.85 3.70 1.49
CA ARG A 101 -18.24 2.29 1.30
C ARG A 101 -17.13 1.46 0.64
N HIS A 102 -16.37 2.04 -0.29
CA HIS A 102 -15.25 1.36 -0.95
C HIS A 102 -14.05 1.24 -0.01
N LEU A 103 -13.78 2.27 0.78
CA LEU A 103 -12.69 2.25 1.76
C LEU A 103 -12.97 1.25 2.88
N GLU A 104 -14.19 1.16 3.35
CA GLU A 104 -14.63 0.17 4.35
C GLU A 104 -14.52 -1.25 3.80
N ARG A 105 -14.94 -1.45 2.55
CA ARG A 105 -14.82 -2.77 1.89
C ARG A 105 -13.38 -3.18 1.71
N GLY A 106 -12.51 -2.27 1.30
CA GLY A 106 -11.07 -2.53 1.17
C GLY A 106 -10.44 -2.89 2.52
N ALA A 107 -10.79 -2.19 3.57
CA ALA A 107 -10.32 -2.49 4.93
C ALA A 107 -10.74 -3.90 5.38
N GLU A 108 -11.99 -4.30 5.11
CA GLU A 108 -12.45 -5.67 5.39
C GLU A 108 -11.63 -6.71 4.62
N ILE A 109 -11.41 -6.48 3.33
CA ILE A 109 -10.65 -7.39 2.47
C ILE A 109 -9.24 -7.62 3.01
N VAL A 110 -8.50 -6.56 3.37
CA VAL A 110 -7.13 -6.71 3.86
C VAL A 110 -7.10 -7.38 5.24
N ARG A 111 -8.06 -7.11 6.11
CA ARG A 111 -8.17 -7.78 7.42
C ARG A 111 -8.49 -9.26 7.28
N GLU A 112 -9.42 -9.63 6.41
CA GLU A 112 -9.73 -11.03 6.09
C GLU A 112 -8.51 -11.75 5.49
N ALA A 113 -7.78 -11.09 4.60
CA ALA A 113 -6.56 -11.62 4.01
C ALA A 113 -5.47 -11.85 5.07
N ALA A 114 -5.33 -10.93 6.03
CA ALA A 114 -4.39 -11.07 7.14
C ALA A 114 -4.64 -12.33 7.96
N GLU A 115 -5.91 -12.61 8.25
CA GLU A 115 -6.31 -13.81 8.99
C GLU A 115 -6.12 -15.08 8.16
N ARG A 116 -6.54 -15.05 6.90
CA ARG A 116 -6.57 -16.22 6.02
C ARG A 116 -5.19 -16.65 5.55
N TRP A 117 -4.35 -15.69 5.18
CA TRP A 117 -3.03 -15.94 4.59
C TRP A 117 -1.87 -15.50 5.47
N ARG A 118 -2.16 -15.03 6.68
CA ARG A 118 -1.16 -14.61 7.67
C ARG A 118 -0.18 -13.55 7.17
N ILE A 119 -0.65 -12.65 6.31
CA ILE A 119 0.10 -11.46 5.92
C ILE A 119 -0.24 -10.35 6.92
N PRO A 120 0.72 -9.85 7.70
CA PRO A 120 0.45 -8.75 8.61
C PRO A 120 -0.02 -7.51 7.87
N VAL A 121 -1.11 -6.90 8.32
CA VAL A 121 -1.65 -5.67 7.72
C VAL A 121 -1.84 -4.59 8.76
N GLN A 122 -1.75 -3.35 8.32
CA GLN A 122 -2.16 -2.16 9.07
C GLN A 122 -3.15 -1.38 8.23
N VAL A 123 -4.25 -0.96 8.84
CA VAL A 123 -5.26 -0.09 8.21
C VAL A 123 -5.13 1.30 8.80
N VAL A 124 -4.84 2.28 7.95
CA VAL A 124 -4.68 3.68 8.35
C VAL A 124 -5.94 4.44 8.01
N THR A 125 -6.57 5.06 9.01
CA THR A 125 -7.84 5.76 8.89
C THR A 125 -7.73 7.29 9.01
N GLU A 126 -6.53 7.80 9.21
CA GLU A 126 -6.24 9.24 9.24
C GLU A 126 -6.41 9.84 7.85
N ASP A 127 -7.04 11.02 7.80
CA ASP A 127 -7.30 11.73 6.56
C ASP A 127 -5.98 12.22 5.95
N PRO A 128 -5.67 11.89 4.68
CA PRO A 128 -4.50 12.44 3.99
C PRO A 128 -4.52 13.97 3.86
N GLY A 129 -5.68 14.62 4.06
CA GLY A 129 -5.79 16.08 4.17
C GLY A 129 -5.13 16.64 5.42
N ASP A 130 -5.08 15.87 6.50
CA ASP A 130 -4.26 16.15 7.68
C ASP A 130 -2.89 15.48 7.51
N TRP A 131 -2.00 16.14 6.82
CA TRP A 131 -0.71 15.59 6.41
C TRP A 131 0.15 15.11 7.60
N GLU A 132 0.16 15.84 8.70
CA GLU A 132 0.96 15.47 9.87
C GLU A 132 0.44 14.19 10.52
N ALA A 133 -0.85 14.14 10.83
CA ALA A 133 -1.48 12.96 11.43
C ALA A 133 -1.39 11.73 10.51
N TRP A 134 -1.61 11.92 9.21
CA TRP A 134 -1.51 10.85 8.22
C TRP A 134 -0.08 10.30 8.12
N THR A 135 0.92 11.18 8.04
CA THR A 135 2.34 10.78 7.95
C THR A 135 2.76 10.02 9.21
N GLU A 136 2.41 10.52 10.39
CA GLU A 136 2.70 9.86 11.66
C GLU A 136 2.06 8.47 11.73
N ALA A 137 0.79 8.35 11.32
CA ALA A 137 0.08 7.08 11.28
C ALA A 137 0.73 6.07 10.33
N MET A 138 1.17 6.51 9.14
CA MET A 138 1.87 5.67 8.17
C MET A 138 3.22 5.18 8.70
N LEU A 139 4.00 6.05 9.35
CA LEU A 139 5.27 5.66 9.95
C LEU A 139 5.07 4.70 11.13
N THR A 140 4.08 4.93 11.96
CA THR A 140 3.70 4.04 13.07
C THR A 140 3.28 2.66 12.53
N ALA A 141 2.47 2.61 11.48
CA ALA A 141 2.06 1.37 10.84
C ALA A 141 3.29 0.59 10.33
N THR A 142 4.23 1.28 9.70
CA THR A 142 5.49 0.69 9.24
C THR A 142 6.28 0.06 10.39
N GLU A 143 6.46 0.78 11.48
CA GLU A 143 7.18 0.28 12.66
C GLU A 143 6.51 -0.94 13.27
N ARG A 144 5.18 -0.97 13.35
CA ARG A 144 4.42 -2.11 13.85
C ARG A 144 4.62 -3.36 13.00
N LEU A 145 4.61 -3.22 11.68
CA LEU A 145 4.83 -4.34 10.76
C LEU A 145 6.26 -4.89 10.87
N ILE A 146 7.25 -4.01 10.95
CA ILE A 146 8.66 -4.39 11.09
C ILE A 146 8.92 -5.04 12.45
N GLY A 147 8.40 -4.46 13.52
CA GLY A 147 8.52 -5.01 14.87
C GLY A 147 7.90 -6.39 14.99
N GLY A 148 6.77 -6.62 14.33
CA GLY A 148 6.13 -7.93 14.20
C GLY A 148 6.98 -8.94 13.44
N ALA A 149 7.56 -8.53 12.32
CA ALA A 149 8.43 -9.38 11.50
C ALA A 149 9.68 -9.82 12.27
N ARG A 150 10.32 -8.91 13.01
CA ARG A 150 11.49 -9.24 13.85
C ARG A 150 11.17 -10.23 14.97
N ARG A 151 10.00 -10.11 15.59
CA ARG A 151 9.55 -11.06 16.63
C ARG A 151 9.25 -12.44 16.05
N GLY A 152 8.67 -12.51 14.86
CA GLY A 152 8.42 -13.76 14.16
C GLY A 152 9.69 -14.48 13.72
N ALA A 153 10.75 -13.75 13.39
CA ALA A 153 12.04 -14.30 13.00
C ALA A 153 12.86 -14.81 14.22
N ALA A 154 12.60 -14.28 15.42
CA ALA A 154 13.28 -14.69 16.66
C ALA A 154 12.63 -15.90 17.35
N GLY A 155 11.48 -16.32 16.88
CA GLY A 155 10.79 -17.53 17.33
C GLY A 155 11.05 -18.69 16.41
#